data_bfc3113152a9635cdc5c16d59915bc09
#
_entry.id   bfc3113152a9635cdc5c16d59915bc09
#
_cell.length_a   1.000
_cell.length_b   1.000
_cell.length_c   1.000
_cell.angle_alpha   90.00
_cell.angle_beta   90.00
_cell.angle_gamma   90.00
#
_symmetry.space_group_name_H-M   'P 1'
#
loop_
_entity.id
_entity.type
_entity.pdbx_description
1 polymer ?
#
loop_
_entity_poly.entity_id
_entity_poly.type
_entity_poly.pdbx_seq_one_letter_code
_entity_poly.pdbx_strand_id
1 'polypeptide(L)'
;MQEISQKWGGHQTITGPFLSVPFKTFFKDADGKTQFKLGYLQILPETLDVMGEIKPEVRYRSLFEAVLYNIRLKFSGNFKLPSMTQLNIDPNHILWDKAYLSLGLTDMGGIQDKIIVHFNGAAYNAEPGLKTTAFPQPGRYCT
;
A
#
# COMPACT_ATOMS: atom_id res chain seq x y z
N MET A 1 4.68 -3.01 -9.73
CA MET A 1 5.69 -1.95 -9.87
C MET A 1 5.04 -0.64 -9.52
N GLN A 2 5.62 0.11 -8.61
CA GLN A 2 5.06 1.37 -8.11
C GLN A 2 6.07 2.49 -8.31
N GLU A 3 5.64 3.61 -8.86
CA GLU A 3 6.48 4.78 -9.11
C GLU A 3 5.90 5.98 -8.34
N ILE A 4 6.74 6.64 -7.53
CA ILE A 4 6.40 7.81 -6.73
C ILE A 4 7.38 8.93 -7.07
N SER A 5 6.84 10.10 -7.42
CA SER A 5 7.62 11.32 -7.64
C SER A 5 7.33 12.33 -6.53
N GLN A 6 8.37 12.78 -5.84
CA GLN A 6 8.27 13.75 -4.74
C GLN A 6 9.18 14.94 -4.95
N LYS A 7 8.69 16.13 -4.57
CA LYS A 7 9.47 17.38 -4.51
C LYS A 7 9.64 17.82 -3.06
N TRP A 8 10.88 17.65 -2.47
CA TRP A 8 11.04 18.06 -1.07
C TRP A 8 12.46 18.35 -0.59
N GLY A 9 12.55 19.23 0.44
CA GLY A 9 13.76 19.52 1.21
C GLY A 9 13.77 18.94 2.64
N GLY A 10 12.94 17.95 2.98
CA GLY A 10 12.84 17.34 4.31
C GLY A 10 12.98 15.82 4.31
N HIS A 11 13.04 15.23 5.52
CA HIS A 11 13.04 13.78 5.69
C HIS A 11 11.68 13.19 5.32
N GLN A 12 11.70 12.17 4.46
CA GLN A 12 10.52 11.39 4.09
C GLN A 12 10.70 9.95 4.56
N THR A 13 9.70 9.41 5.19
CA THR A 13 9.65 7.99 5.55
C THR A 13 8.58 7.30 4.74
N ILE A 14 8.97 6.18 4.12
CA ILE A 14 8.07 5.33 3.36
C ILE A 14 7.94 4.02 4.12
N THR A 15 6.70 3.61 4.39
CA THR A 15 6.37 2.37 5.10
C THR A 15 5.58 1.45 4.19
N GLY A 16 6.02 0.22 4.04
CA GLY A 16 5.41 -0.76 3.17
C GLY A 16 6.22 -0.99 1.89
N PRO A 17 5.60 -1.51 0.82
CA PRO A 17 4.19 -1.87 0.70
C PRO A 17 3.81 -3.10 1.54
N PHE A 18 2.56 -3.18 1.98
CA PHE A 18 2.03 -4.37 2.63
C PHE A 18 0.61 -4.69 2.13
N LEU A 19 0.32 -5.98 2.03
CA LEU A 19 -0.96 -6.49 1.58
C LEU A 19 -1.83 -6.81 2.81
N SER A 20 -3.00 -6.18 2.90
CA SER A 20 -3.98 -6.43 3.96
C SER A 20 -5.12 -7.27 3.41
N VAL A 21 -5.38 -8.40 4.02
CA VAL A 21 -6.45 -9.31 3.62
C VAL A 21 -7.41 -9.50 4.79
N PRO A 22 -8.67 -9.06 4.66
CA PRO A 22 -9.66 -9.25 5.72
C PRO A 22 -10.11 -10.71 5.79
N PHE A 23 -10.43 -11.16 6.98
CA PHE A 23 -11.04 -12.48 7.21
C PHE A 23 -12.10 -12.39 8.31
N LYS A 24 -13.06 -13.31 8.28
CA LYS A 24 -14.13 -13.41 9.28
C LYS A 24 -13.77 -14.43 10.35
N THR A 25 -13.95 -14.05 11.60
CA THR A 25 -13.93 -14.97 12.74
C THR A 25 -15.33 -15.03 13.34
N PHE A 26 -15.92 -16.22 13.38
CA PHE A 26 -17.26 -16.45 13.89
C PHE A 26 -17.23 -16.79 15.38
N PHE A 27 -18.20 -16.28 16.12
CA PHE A 27 -18.40 -16.58 17.53
C PHE A 27 -19.90 -16.57 17.85
N LYS A 28 -20.28 -17.16 18.97
CA LYS A 28 -21.65 -17.08 19.49
C LYS A 28 -21.76 -15.95 20.51
N ASP A 29 -22.78 -15.14 20.37
CA ASP A 29 -23.11 -14.10 21.38
C ASP A 29 -23.82 -14.71 22.60
N ALA A 30 -24.17 -13.86 23.56
CA ALA A 30 -24.85 -14.26 24.80
C ALA A 30 -26.21 -14.92 24.55
N ASP A 31 -26.87 -14.61 23.43
CA ASP A 31 -28.15 -15.18 23.01
C ASP A 31 -28.02 -16.46 22.18
N GLY A 32 -26.78 -16.95 22.00
CA GLY A 32 -26.47 -18.13 21.19
C GLY A 32 -26.53 -17.91 19.69
N LYS A 33 -26.67 -16.67 19.20
CA LYS A 33 -26.64 -16.32 17.78
C LYS A 33 -25.22 -16.27 17.27
N THR A 34 -25.02 -16.79 16.04
CA THR A 34 -23.73 -16.71 15.39
C THR A 34 -23.47 -15.29 14.88
N GLN A 35 -22.41 -14.70 15.38
CA GLN A 35 -21.89 -13.39 14.97
C GLN A 35 -20.50 -13.56 14.32
N PHE A 36 -20.02 -12.52 13.66
CA PHE A 36 -18.64 -12.49 13.16
C PHE A 36 -17.97 -11.14 13.46
N LYS A 37 -16.66 -11.17 13.55
CA LYS A 37 -15.81 -9.98 13.55
C LYS A 37 -14.80 -10.08 12.41
N LEU A 38 -14.38 -8.92 11.88
CA LEU A 38 -13.32 -8.85 10.89
C LEU A 38 -11.96 -8.81 11.59
N GLY A 39 -11.08 -9.68 11.15
CA GLY A 39 -9.64 -9.59 11.39
C GLY A 39 -8.94 -9.20 10.09
N TYR A 40 -7.69 -8.77 10.18
CA TYR A 40 -6.87 -8.42 9.03
C TYR A 40 -5.55 -9.17 9.07
N LEU A 41 -5.26 -9.90 8.01
CA LEU A 41 -3.97 -10.51 7.79
C LEU A 41 -3.10 -9.49 7.07
N GLN A 42 -1.96 -9.13 7.68
CA GLN A 42 -0.98 -8.22 7.10
C GLN A 42 0.17 -9.05 6.52
N ILE A 43 0.37 -8.96 5.22
CA ILE A 43 1.40 -9.72 4.51
C ILE A 43 2.46 -8.73 4.01
N LEU A 44 3.70 -8.95 4.43
CA LEU A 44 4.84 -8.20 3.94
C LEU A 44 5.39 -8.83 2.65
N PRO A 45 6.06 -8.06 1.79
CA PRO A 45 6.75 -8.63 0.64
C PRO A 45 7.81 -9.65 1.07
N GLU A 46 7.92 -10.76 0.35
CA GLU A 46 9.03 -11.71 0.50
C GLU A 46 10.31 -11.13 -0.06
N THR A 47 10.20 -10.43 -1.19
CA THR A 47 11.28 -9.66 -1.79
C THR A 47 10.78 -8.26 -2.13
N LEU A 48 11.61 -7.26 -1.91
CA LEU A 48 11.32 -5.87 -2.23
C LEU A 48 12.59 -5.18 -2.72
N ASP A 49 12.59 -4.76 -3.97
CA ASP A 49 13.61 -3.93 -4.57
C ASP A 49 13.08 -2.50 -4.70
N VAL A 50 13.86 -1.54 -4.26
CA VAL A 50 13.53 -0.11 -4.35
C VAL A 50 14.63 0.59 -5.13
N MET A 51 14.25 1.16 -6.28
CA MET A 51 15.16 1.95 -7.11
C MET A 51 14.75 3.41 -7.03
N GLY A 52 15.71 4.29 -6.76
CA GLY A 52 15.50 5.72 -6.65
C GLY A 52 16.30 6.51 -7.69
N GLU A 53 15.66 7.51 -8.29
CA GLU A 53 16.30 8.54 -9.11
C GLU A 53 16.05 9.89 -8.48
N ILE A 54 17.12 10.65 -8.22
CA ILE A 54 17.05 11.98 -7.63
C ILE A 54 17.49 12.98 -8.69
N LYS A 55 16.60 13.94 -9.01
CA LYS A 55 16.90 15.04 -9.91
C LYS A 55 16.85 16.36 -9.15
N PRO A 56 17.98 17.05 -8.99
CA PRO A 56 17.97 18.39 -8.42
C PRO A 56 17.34 19.38 -9.40
N GLU A 57 16.51 20.27 -8.89
CA GLU A 57 15.90 21.37 -9.64
C GLU A 57 16.20 22.66 -8.91
N VAL A 58 16.93 23.56 -9.57
CA VAL A 58 17.22 24.88 -9.02
C VAL A 58 16.05 25.80 -9.36
N ARG A 59 15.42 26.39 -8.34
CA ARG A 59 14.38 27.41 -8.50
C ARG A 59 14.83 28.73 -7.90
N TYR A 60 14.66 29.78 -8.67
CA TYR A 60 14.91 31.15 -8.22
C TYR A 60 13.59 31.74 -7.77
N ARG A 61 13.57 32.28 -6.54
CA ARG A 61 12.44 33.04 -6.03
C ARG A 61 12.99 34.34 -5.50
N SER A 62 12.82 35.44 -6.28
CA SER A 62 13.40 36.75 -6.01
C SER A 62 14.95 36.69 -5.95
N LEU A 63 15.55 37.07 -4.83
CA LEU A 63 17.00 37.04 -4.60
C LEU A 63 17.50 35.75 -3.97
N PHE A 64 16.61 34.78 -3.72
CA PHE A 64 16.95 33.51 -3.08
C PHE A 64 16.96 32.36 -4.07
N GLU A 65 18.04 31.61 -4.05
CA GLU A 65 18.19 30.35 -4.76
C GLU A 65 17.76 29.21 -3.84
N ALA A 66 16.79 28.41 -4.26
CA ALA A 66 16.35 27.22 -3.54
C ALA A 66 16.58 25.99 -4.41
N VAL A 67 17.28 25.01 -3.89
CA VAL A 67 17.45 23.70 -4.52
C VAL A 67 16.32 22.78 -4.06
N LEU A 68 15.49 22.36 -5.00
CA LEU A 68 14.46 21.36 -4.79
C LEU A 68 14.91 20.04 -5.40
N TYR A 69 14.52 18.95 -4.79
CA TYR A 69 14.83 17.61 -5.29
C TYR A 69 13.55 16.95 -5.78
N ASN A 70 13.56 16.50 -7.02
CA ASN A 70 12.54 15.57 -7.53
C ASN A 70 13.07 14.15 -7.31
N ILE A 71 12.30 13.36 -6.60
CA ILE A 71 12.64 11.97 -6.33
C ILE A 71 11.61 11.08 -7.01
N ARG A 72 12.10 10.16 -7.84
CA ARG A 72 11.28 9.12 -8.45
C ARG A 72 11.67 7.78 -7.84
N LEU A 73 10.73 7.11 -7.23
CA LEU A 73 10.93 5.79 -6.62
C LEU A 73 10.13 4.74 -7.37
N LYS A 74 10.78 3.63 -7.62
CA LYS A 74 10.20 2.44 -8.24
C LYS A 74 10.35 1.28 -7.29
N PHE A 75 9.23 0.69 -6.91
CA PHE A 75 9.18 -0.50 -6.07
C PHE A 75 8.87 -1.71 -6.93
N SER A 76 9.59 -2.79 -6.74
CA SER A 76 9.28 -4.08 -7.34
C SER A 76 9.49 -5.20 -6.33
N GLY A 77 8.63 -6.19 -6.34
CA GLY A 77 8.70 -7.28 -5.38
C GLY A 77 7.58 -8.29 -5.56
N ASN A 78 7.55 -9.25 -4.67
CA ASN A 78 6.53 -10.28 -4.63
C ASN A 78 6.05 -10.53 -3.20
N PHE A 79 4.81 -11.01 -3.09
CA PHE A 79 4.21 -11.45 -1.85
C PHE A 79 4.08 -12.97 -1.86
N LYS A 80 4.47 -13.60 -0.76
CA LYS A 80 4.22 -15.01 -0.52
C LYS A 80 3.11 -15.14 0.52
N LEU A 81 2.11 -15.90 0.17
CA LEU A 81 1.02 -16.16 1.10
C LEU A 81 1.49 -17.09 2.23
N PRO A 82 1.25 -16.72 3.50
CA PRO A 82 1.54 -17.59 4.62
C PRO A 82 0.59 -18.81 4.62
N SER A 83 0.98 -19.86 5.33
CA SER A 83 0.10 -21.00 5.54
C SER A 83 -1.08 -20.61 6.44
N MET A 84 -2.28 -20.60 5.89
CA MET A 84 -3.51 -20.25 6.63
C MET A 84 -3.78 -21.24 7.76
N THR A 85 -3.40 -22.50 7.59
CA THR A 85 -3.51 -23.54 8.63
C THR A 85 -2.66 -23.20 9.85
N GLN A 86 -1.43 -22.70 9.66
CA GLN A 86 -0.56 -22.29 10.76
C GLN A 86 -1.09 -21.07 11.53
N LEU A 87 -1.88 -20.24 10.86
CA LEU A 87 -2.49 -19.04 11.43
C LEU A 87 -3.87 -19.32 12.06
N ASN A 88 -4.35 -20.54 12.02
CA ASN A 88 -5.70 -20.93 12.46
C ASN A 88 -6.81 -20.09 11.78
N ILE A 89 -6.61 -19.74 10.53
CA ILE A 89 -7.60 -19.05 9.70
C ILE A 89 -8.20 -20.04 8.72
N ASP A 90 -9.54 -20.17 8.76
CA ASP A 90 -10.25 -20.97 7.75
C ASP A 90 -10.16 -20.28 6.39
N PRO A 91 -9.62 -20.94 5.36
CA PRO A 91 -9.51 -20.38 4.02
C PRO A 91 -10.84 -19.89 3.43
N ASN A 92 -11.96 -20.52 3.80
CA ASN A 92 -13.29 -20.12 3.34
C ASN A 92 -13.78 -18.80 3.93
N HIS A 93 -13.17 -18.34 5.01
CA HIS A 93 -13.53 -17.10 5.68
C HIS A 93 -12.66 -15.92 5.25
N ILE A 94 -11.72 -16.12 4.35
CA ILE A 94 -10.84 -15.08 3.83
C ILE A 94 -11.54 -14.32 2.71
N LEU A 95 -11.54 -13.00 2.82
CA LEU A 95 -12.19 -12.10 1.86
C LEU A 95 -11.15 -11.55 0.88
N TRP A 96 -10.72 -12.39 -0.06
CA TRP A 96 -9.72 -12.01 -1.07
C TRP A 96 -10.16 -10.86 -1.96
N ASP A 97 -11.46 -10.77 -2.23
CA ASP A 97 -12.09 -9.70 -2.99
C ASP A 97 -12.03 -8.33 -2.29
N LYS A 98 -11.73 -8.33 -1.00
CA LYS A 98 -11.57 -7.14 -0.14
C LYS A 98 -10.14 -6.90 0.32
N ALA A 99 -9.18 -7.63 -0.24
CA ALA A 99 -7.77 -7.39 0.03
C ALA A 99 -7.33 -6.04 -0.57
N TYR A 100 -6.36 -5.37 0.03
CA TYR A 100 -5.81 -4.11 -0.47
C TYR A 100 -4.32 -3.97 -0.18
N LEU A 101 -3.62 -3.25 -1.04
CA LEU A 101 -2.21 -2.90 -0.87
C LEU A 101 -2.11 -1.50 -0.26
N SER A 102 -1.24 -1.35 0.71
CA SER A 102 -0.99 -0.07 1.38
C SER A 102 0.48 0.32 1.29
N LEU A 103 0.70 1.62 1.12
CA LEU A 103 1.99 2.26 1.23
C LEU A 103 1.83 3.52 2.08
N GLY A 104 2.55 3.61 3.18
CA GLY A 104 2.55 4.79 4.04
C GLY A 104 3.61 5.80 3.61
N LEU A 105 3.25 7.08 3.59
CA LEU A 105 4.14 8.20 3.34
C LEU A 105 3.96 9.22 4.45
N THR A 106 5.06 9.76 5.00
CA THR A 106 4.98 10.74 6.08
C THR A 106 4.45 12.09 5.62
N ASP A 107 4.68 12.46 4.37
CA ASP A 107 4.15 13.68 3.79
C ASP A 107 3.63 13.44 2.37
N MET A 108 2.33 13.60 2.23
CA MET A 108 1.62 13.45 0.96
C MET A 108 1.63 14.73 0.12
N GLY A 109 1.96 15.89 0.72
CA GLY A 109 1.92 17.20 0.05
C GLY A 109 2.93 17.36 -1.08
N GLY A 110 3.98 16.56 -1.06
CA GLY A 110 5.02 16.55 -2.10
C GLY A 110 4.73 15.63 -3.29
N ILE A 111 3.67 14.84 -3.26
CA ILE A 111 3.32 13.94 -4.36
C ILE A 111 2.70 14.74 -5.50
N GLN A 112 3.38 14.76 -6.64
CA GLN A 112 2.94 15.50 -7.83
C GLN A 112 2.32 14.60 -8.90
N ASP A 113 2.76 13.35 -8.96
CA ASP A 113 2.32 12.39 -9.96
C ASP A 113 1.35 11.36 -9.37
N LYS A 114 0.56 10.76 -10.24
CA LYS A 114 -0.28 9.62 -9.87
C LYS A 114 0.60 8.43 -9.52
N ILE A 115 0.27 7.77 -8.42
CA ILE A 115 0.89 6.51 -8.07
C ILE A 115 0.20 5.40 -8.85
N ILE A 116 0.95 4.69 -9.67
CA ILE A 116 0.43 3.56 -10.46
C ILE A 116 1.03 2.28 -9.92
N VAL A 117 0.18 1.34 -9.57
CA VAL A 117 0.58 0.01 -9.10
C VAL A 117 0.29 -1.02 -10.18
N HIS A 118 1.31 -1.74 -10.61
CA HIS A 118 1.17 -2.89 -11.48
C HIS A 118 1.19 -4.17 -10.63
N PHE A 119 0.11 -4.92 -10.67
CA PHE A 119 0.01 -6.17 -9.93
C PHE A 119 -0.60 -7.26 -10.80
N ASN A 120 0.07 -8.42 -10.86
CA ASN A 120 -0.33 -9.55 -11.70
C ASN A 120 -0.67 -9.15 -13.16
N GLY A 121 0.11 -8.21 -13.74
CA GLY A 121 -0.07 -7.76 -15.12
C GLY A 121 -1.14 -6.70 -15.35
N ALA A 122 -1.86 -6.25 -14.32
CA ALA A 122 -2.84 -5.18 -14.39
C ALA A 122 -2.34 -3.90 -13.70
N ALA A 123 -2.75 -2.74 -14.21
CA ALA A 123 -2.37 -1.42 -13.68
C ALA A 123 -3.53 -0.79 -12.90
N TYR A 124 -3.22 -0.27 -11.73
CA TYR A 124 -4.18 0.36 -10.81
C TYR A 124 -3.69 1.73 -10.39
N ASN A 125 -4.60 2.69 -10.32
CA ASN A 125 -4.32 3.98 -9.72
C ASN A 125 -4.47 3.86 -8.20
N ALA A 126 -3.46 4.31 -7.47
CA ALA A 126 -3.55 4.44 -6.03
C ALA A 126 -4.31 5.73 -5.67
N GLU A 127 -5.17 5.65 -4.68
CA GLU A 127 -5.90 6.78 -4.13
C GLU A 127 -5.26 7.22 -2.81
N PRO A 128 -5.03 8.53 -2.58
CA PRO A 128 -4.55 9.00 -1.31
C PRO A 128 -5.63 8.89 -0.23
N GLY A 129 -5.23 8.50 0.97
CA GLY A 129 -6.08 8.41 2.14
C GLY A 129 -6.09 7.05 2.81
N LEU A 130 -6.50 7.02 4.06
CA LEU A 130 -6.76 5.80 4.82
C LEU A 130 -8.14 5.24 4.42
N LYS A 131 -8.26 4.76 3.20
CA LYS A 131 -9.49 4.06 2.79
C LYS A 131 -9.23 2.57 2.81
N THR A 132 -9.98 1.89 3.63
CA THR A 132 -10.22 0.47 3.51
C THR A 132 -11.09 0.26 2.27
N THR A 133 -10.50 0.30 1.09
CA THR A 133 -11.25 -0.01 -0.13
C THR A 133 -10.88 -1.39 -0.59
N ALA A 134 -11.88 -2.25 -0.59
CA ALA A 134 -11.83 -3.58 -1.11
C ALA A 134 -11.29 -3.63 -2.53
N PHE A 135 -10.56 -4.71 -2.86
CA PHE A 135 -10.38 -5.11 -4.23
C PHE A 135 -11.70 -5.67 -4.77
N PRO A 136 -12.41 -5.00 -5.63
CA PRO A 136 -13.49 -5.64 -6.34
C PRO A 136 -12.89 -6.38 -7.52
N GLN A 137 -12.60 -7.62 -7.38
CA GLN A 137 -11.91 -8.48 -8.34
C GLN A 137 -10.39 -8.55 -8.12
N PRO A 138 -9.74 -9.67 -8.42
CA PRO A 138 -8.29 -9.77 -8.32
C PRO A 138 -7.68 -8.62 -9.11
N GLY A 139 -7.21 -7.65 -8.40
CA GLY A 139 -6.47 -6.58 -8.97
C GLY A 139 -6.81 -5.13 -8.69
N ARG A 140 -7.57 -4.70 -7.71
CA ARG A 140 -7.64 -3.28 -7.35
C ARG A 140 -6.94 -3.02 -6.02
N TYR A 141 -5.99 -2.09 -6.02
CA TYR A 141 -5.18 -1.75 -4.86
C TYR A 141 -5.29 -0.27 -4.55
N CYS A 142 -5.69 0.06 -3.32
CA CYS A 142 -5.63 1.40 -2.78
C CYS A 142 -4.50 1.48 -1.75
N THR A 143 -3.70 2.49 -1.84
CA THR A 143 -2.74 2.89 -0.81
C THR A 143 -3.40 3.75 0.22
#